data_9e324129a7ec63d2ac36849cf214b355
#
_entry.id   9e324129a7ec63d2ac36849cf214b355
#
_cell.length_a   1.000
_cell.length_b   1.000
_cell.length_c   1.000
_cell.angle_alpha   90.00
_cell.angle_beta   90.00
_cell.angle_gamma   90.00
#
_symmetry.space_group_name_H-M   'P 1'
#
loop_
_entity.id
_entity.type
_entity.pdbx_description
1 polymer ?
#
loop_
_entity_poly.entity_id
_entity_poly.type
_entity_poly.pdbx_seq_one_letter_code
_entity_poly.pdbx_strand_id
1 'polypeptide(L)'
;MLKKNPRFINEPIYAKRLEAEADKIAEQYAVGRLIVAGDNRYLSGDLLDFLNCLPVTRTGANKKTSNFIDFRWVQELGRENFFAPGAAYQPGHVCTLLRNPHIARNEEMQLYPLEDSKNLRDQYLGHLTDVVMVGYTSLAAERLGGADYDGDMIKTISDPILNECVKRNIHHDPPRPRSIFSRSHNLPLLMIPTAKPQIRSADDWEARFETVRSTFSSRVGQICNAALDRSIIAYNENSDAEERERCRKETEILAILTGLEIDSAKSGIRPDLDEYLTHKTVKRSDFLKYKTLVEEMETRRAWYEPTHAARVKAFFKKVDWSKVDSNVERLPYLAQQLKKNTPRIKAKPAKDEELFSFARQPDWKEQLNSDKLAAVDALLRDHDACLSRIRACRVPLKEKKRKNDVERILYARGQEDEYDPDELYALFGSLPPEKVSALRQAIQKQAWHLMDEDARECFLREWLTEPEFEDVYDLLTDFRFGGYRILGDIVCDMEDENTGREKKQLFRESDSKAFTAMMSAFADKSASQAYRDAVTAKCRELLTAIVRPALAVRYVVALGRRDLLWELLPEYIEKNVLEVRDD
;
A
#
# COMPACT_ATOMS: atom_id res chain seq x y z
N MET A 1 4.44 -21.60 -13.50
CA MET A 1 4.24 -21.88 -14.93
C MET A 1 5.56 -22.04 -15.67
N LEU A 2 6.44 -21.06 -15.75
CA LEU A 2 7.71 -21.17 -16.50
C LEU A 2 8.61 -22.33 -16.05
N LYS A 3 8.58 -22.71 -14.77
CA LYS A 3 9.32 -23.91 -14.30
C LYS A 3 8.79 -25.22 -14.88
N LYS A 4 7.49 -25.28 -15.21
CA LYS A 4 6.85 -26.46 -15.80
C LYS A 4 6.93 -26.45 -17.32
N ASN A 5 6.70 -25.29 -17.93
CA ASN A 5 6.77 -25.12 -19.38
C ASN A 5 7.40 -23.75 -19.72
N PRO A 6 8.72 -23.72 -19.99
CA PRO A 6 9.44 -22.49 -20.34
C PRO A 6 8.91 -21.81 -21.62
N ARG A 7 8.22 -22.55 -22.49
CA ARG A 7 7.67 -22.01 -23.75
C ARG A 7 6.57 -20.96 -23.51
N PHE A 8 5.98 -20.89 -22.28
CA PHE A 8 5.04 -19.83 -21.93
C PHE A 8 5.64 -18.42 -22.00
N ILE A 9 6.96 -18.27 -22.00
CA ILE A 9 7.61 -16.98 -22.25
C ILE A 9 7.28 -16.44 -23.66
N ASN A 10 6.88 -17.31 -24.57
CA ASN A 10 6.49 -16.96 -25.94
C ASN A 10 5.00 -16.64 -26.10
N GLU A 11 4.21 -16.77 -25.02
CA GLU A 11 2.83 -16.32 -25.01
C GLU A 11 2.79 -14.80 -24.80
N PRO A 12 2.31 -13.99 -25.77
CA PRO A 12 2.49 -12.53 -25.72
C PRO A 12 1.84 -11.85 -24.54
N ILE A 13 0.66 -12.32 -24.11
CA ILE A 13 -0.05 -11.73 -22.96
C ILE A 13 0.66 -12.07 -21.66
N TYR A 14 1.14 -13.31 -21.52
CA TYR A 14 1.90 -13.73 -20.36
C TYR A 14 3.25 -12.99 -20.28
N ALA A 15 3.98 -12.88 -21.39
CA ALA A 15 5.21 -12.10 -21.48
C ALA A 15 4.99 -10.64 -21.06
N LYS A 16 3.92 -9.99 -21.57
CA LYS A 16 3.57 -8.62 -21.21
C LYS A 16 3.22 -8.46 -19.72
N ARG A 17 2.55 -9.46 -19.12
CA ARG A 17 2.29 -9.45 -17.67
C ARG A 17 3.58 -9.55 -16.86
N LEU A 18 4.50 -10.43 -17.24
CA LEU A 18 5.82 -10.54 -16.59
C LEU A 18 6.61 -9.24 -16.67
N GLU A 19 6.61 -8.57 -17.83
CA GLU A 19 7.24 -7.25 -17.96
C GLU A 19 6.58 -6.22 -17.06
N ALA A 20 5.26 -6.19 -16.99
CA ALA A 20 4.52 -5.28 -16.12
C ALA A 20 4.81 -5.53 -14.63
N GLU A 21 4.94 -6.80 -14.21
CA GLU A 21 5.34 -7.12 -12.83
C GLU A 21 6.80 -6.70 -12.54
N ALA A 22 7.73 -6.92 -13.48
CA ALA A 22 9.10 -6.43 -13.34
C ALA A 22 9.16 -4.90 -13.24
N ASP A 23 8.38 -4.20 -14.05
CA ASP A 23 8.27 -2.74 -13.99
C ASP A 23 7.71 -2.27 -12.62
N LYS A 24 6.69 -2.96 -12.08
CA LYS A 24 6.16 -2.65 -10.74
C LYS A 24 7.19 -2.89 -9.63
N ILE A 25 7.98 -3.96 -9.70
CA ILE A 25 9.06 -4.22 -8.75
C ILE A 25 10.08 -3.08 -8.77
N ALA A 26 10.48 -2.64 -9.97
CA ALA A 26 11.38 -1.49 -10.10
C ALA A 26 10.77 -0.21 -9.52
N GLU A 27 9.48 0.03 -9.71
CA GLU A 27 8.76 1.16 -9.11
C GLU A 27 8.70 1.08 -7.58
N GLN A 28 8.52 -0.12 -7.00
CA GLN A 28 8.61 -0.31 -5.55
C GLN A 28 10.03 -0.05 -5.03
N TYR A 29 11.07 -0.48 -5.76
CA TYR A 29 12.46 -0.19 -5.38
C TYR A 29 12.75 1.32 -5.40
N ALA A 30 12.18 2.05 -6.36
CA ALA A 30 12.35 3.50 -6.44
C ALA A 30 11.86 4.26 -5.19
N VAL A 31 10.91 3.72 -4.45
CA VAL A 31 10.39 4.27 -3.19
C VAL A 31 10.92 3.54 -1.94
N GLY A 32 11.97 2.73 -2.10
CA GLY A 32 12.64 2.03 -1.01
C GLY A 32 11.94 0.77 -0.49
N ARG A 33 10.95 0.24 -1.23
CA ARG A 33 10.27 -1.02 -0.89
C ARG A 33 11.01 -2.18 -1.57
N LEU A 34 11.97 -2.76 -0.88
CA LEU A 34 12.79 -3.86 -1.39
C LEU A 34 12.13 -5.22 -1.08
N ILE A 35 12.21 -6.14 -2.04
CA ILE A 35 11.81 -7.54 -1.84
C ILE A 35 13.05 -8.28 -1.35
N VAL A 36 12.97 -8.85 -0.15
CA VAL A 36 14.07 -9.58 0.49
C VAL A 36 13.57 -10.92 1.04
N ALA A 37 14.49 -11.85 1.23
CA ALA A 37 14.16 -13.14 1.86
C ALA A 37 13.81 -12.93 3.33
N GLY A 38 12.67 -13.45 3.75
CA GLY A 38 12.17 -13.34 5.12
C GLY A 38 10.64 -13.45 5.20
N ASP A 39 10.12 -13.29 6.41
CA ASP A 39 8.70 -13.39 6.71
C ASP A 39 8.22 -12.18 7.53
N ASN A 40 6.90 -11.95 7.51
CA ASN A 40 6.22 -11.09 8.49
C ASN A 40 5.43 -11.98 9.44
N ARG A 41 5.67 -11.87 10.73
CA ARG A 41 5.04 -12.70 11.75
C ARG A 41 4.67 -11.88 12.97
N TYR A 42 3.64 -12.32 13.69
CA TYR A 42 3.26 -11.73 14.97
C TYR A 42 4.26 -12.11 16.05
N LEU A 43 4.66 -11.15 16.87
CA LEU A 43 5.56 -11.38 17.99
C LEU A 43 4.83 -12.09 19.13
N SER A 44 5.42 -13.15 19.65
CA SER A 44 4.93 -13.87 20.82
C SER A 44 6.09 -14.25 21.75
N GLY A 45 5.81 -14.38 23.03
CA GLY A 45 6.69 -15.09 23.94
C GLY A 45 6.72 -16.59 23.64
N ASP A 46 7.67 -17.30 24.22
CA ASP A 46 7.73 -18.77 24.13
C ASP A 46 6.58 -19.40 24.92
N LEU A 47 5.58 -19.90 24.19
CA LEU A 47 4.37 -20.46 24.81
C LEU A 47 4.65 -21.75 25.61
N LEU A 48 5.66 -22.54 25.25
CA LEU A 48 6.03 -23.71 26.03
C LEU A 48 6.78 -23.33 27.31
N ASP A 49 7.64 -22.32 27.22
CA ASP A 49 8.35 -21.80 28.37
C ASP A 49 7.40 -21.11 29.36
N PHE A 50 6.37 -20.40 28.82
CA PHE A 50 5.30 -19.87 29.66
C PHE A 50 4.61 -20.93 30.51
N LEU A 51 4.39 -22.14 29.98
CA LEU A 51 3.82 -23.25 30.73
C LEU A 51 4.75 -23.72 31.86
N ASN A 52 6.07 -23.62 31.69
CA ASN A 52 7.04 -23.91 32.74
C ASN A 52 6.99 -22.92 33.90
N CYS A 53 6.55 -21.69 33.65
CA CYS A 53 6.43 -20.64 34.66
C CYS A 53 5.13 -20.74 35.47
N LEU A 54 4.15 -21.53 35.03
CA LEU A 54 2.88 -21.66 35.75
C LEU A 54 3.09 -22.42 37.08
N PRO A 55 2.53 -21.93 38.22
CA PRO A 55 2.63 -22.60 39.50
C PRO A 55 1.89 -23.92 39.44
N VAL A 56 2.63 -25.04 39.61
CA VAL A 56 2.04 -26.37 39.77
C VAL A 56 1.55 -26.52 41.20
N THR A 57 0.26 -26.45 41.42
CA THR A 57 -0.33 -26.71 42.71
C THR A 57 -0.24 -28.21 43.02
N ARG A 58 0.78 -28.62 43.77
CA ARG A 58 0.87 -29.96 44.30
C ARG A 58 -0.15 -30.13 45.44
N THR A 59 -1.32 -30.62 45.11
CA THR A 59 -2.27 -31.06 46.14
C THR A 59 -1.83 -32.42 46.69
N GLY A 60 -1.41 -32.46 47.95
CA GLY A 60 -1.33 -33.56 48.88
C GLY A 60 -0.72 -34.88 48.41
N ALA A 61 0.07 -35.49 49.29
CA ALA A 61 0.96 -36.63 49.07
C ALA A 61 0.35 -37.93 48.52
N ASN A 62 -0.96 -38.00 48.23
CA ASN A 62 -1.63 -39.24 47.80
C ASN A 62 -2.55 -39.11 46.57
N LYS A 63 -2.56 -37.99 45.87
CA LYS A 63 -3.23 -37.91 44.56
C LYS A 63 -2.18 -37.91 43.46
N LYS A 64 -2.03 -39.06 42.80
CA LYS A 64 -1.36 -39.13 41.51
C LYS A 64 -2.10 -38.17 40.56
N THR A 65 -1.66 -36.95 40.43
CA THR A 65 -1.98 -36.10 39.30
C THR A 65 -1.12 -36.55 38.13
N SER A 66 -1.50 -37.70 37.58
CA SER A 66 -1.07 -38.11 36.26
C SER A 66 -1.67 -37.14 35.27
N ASN A 67 -0.88 -36.65 34.37
CA ASN A 67 -1.17 -36.00 33.10
C ASN A 67 -0.85 -34.51 32.99
N PHE A 68 -0.04 -33.93 33.83
CA PHE A 68 0.64 -32.70 33.43
C PHE A 68 1.92 -33.09 32.69
N ILE A 69 2.02 -32.64 31.41
CA ILE A 69 3.27 -32.73 30.66
C ILE A 69 4.29 -31.90 31.45
N ASP A 70 5.42 -32.51 31.82
CA ASP A 70 6.51 -31.76 32.45
C ASP A 70 7.33 -31.08 31.35
N PHE A 71 7.09 -29.79 31.11
CA PHE A 71 7.78 -29.02 30.08
C PHE A 71 9.22 -28.64 30.47
N ARG A 72 9.71 -28.93 31.66
CA ARG A 72 11.09 -28.64 32.10
C ARG A 72 12.18 -29.27 31.23
N TRP A 73 11.82 -30.21 30.39
CA TRP A 73 12.72 -30.85 29.43
C TRP A 73 12.67 -30.18 28.02
N VAL A 74 11.85 -29.16 27.83
CA VAL A 74 11.84 -28.34 26.61
C VAL A 74 13.04 -27.41 26.68
N GLN A 75 13.82 -27.40 25.62
CA GLN A 75 14.93 -26.46 25.50
C GLN A 75 14.39 -25.01 25.46
N GLU A 76 14.83 -24.18 26.40
CA GLU A 76 14.48 -22.76 26.43
C GLU A 76 15.04 -22.07 25.20
N LEU A 77 14.30 -21.08 24.65
CA LEU A 77 14.77 -20.21 23.58
C LEU A 77 15.95 -19.32 24.04
N GLY A 78 15.95 -18.96 25.32
CA GLY A 78 16.98 -18.08 25.87
C GLY A 78 16.96 -16.68 25.24
N ARG A 79 18.13 -16.02 25.26
CA ARG A 79 18.24 -14.61 24.82
C ARG A 79 18.49 -14.44 23.34
N GLU A 80 19.08 -15.41 22.68
CA GLU A 80 19.67 -15.26 21.34
C GLU A 80 18.96 -16.12 20.29
N ASN A 81 17.93 -16.87 20.68
CA ASN A 81 17.19 -17.71 19.76
C ASN A 81 15.74 -17.27 19.60
N PHE A 82 15.18 -17.65 18.48
CA PHE A 82 13.76 -17.53 18.20
C PHE A 82 13.24 -18.83 17.58
N PHE A 83 11.94 -19.01 17.61
CA PHE A 83 11.26 -20.12 16.96
C PHE A 83 10.14 -19.57 16.07
N ALA A 84 10.08 -20.04 14.83
CA ALA A 84 9.05 -19.64 13.87
C ALA A 84 8.53 -20.90 13.15
N PRO A 85 7.32 -21.39 13.52
CA PRO A 85 6.75 -22.61 12.95
C PRO A 85 6.63 -22.54 11.41
N GLY A 86 6.95 -23.64 10.75
CA GLY A 86 6.81 -23.76 9.29
C GLY A 86 7.76 -22.90 8.46
N ALA A 87 8.68 -22.16 9.07
CA ALA A 87 9.67 -21.37 8.37
C ALA A 87 10.89 -22.22 7.97
N ALA A 88 11.35 -22.05 6.75
CA ALA A 88 12.54 -22.71 6.22
C ALA A 88 13.82 -21.91 6.55
N TYR A 89 14.05 -21.59 7.82
CA TYR A 89 15.29 -20.96 8.25
C TYR A 89 16.41 -22.00 8.36
N GLN A 90 17.60 -21.61 7.92
CA GLN A 90 18.76 -22.49 8.02
C GLN A 90 19.36 -22.40 9.43
N PRO A 91 19.52 -23.53 10.13
CA PRO A 91 20.19 -23.58 11.41
C PRO A 91 21.59 -22.95 11.37
N GLY A 92 21.97 -22.25 12.43
CA GLY A 92 23.25 -21.56 12.50
C GLY A 92 23.37 -20.26 11.72
N HIS A 93 22.36 -19.90 10.90
CA HIS A 93 22.32 -18.61 10.20
C HIS A 93 21.48 -17.62 10.98
N VAL A 94 22.07 -16.45 11.26
CA VAL A 94 21.37 -15.38 11.97
C VAL A 94 20.25 -14.79 11.11
N CYS A 95 19.13 -14.45 11.74
CA CYS A 95 18.08 -13.64 11.14
C CYS A 95 17.98 -12.29 11.83
N THR A 96 17.73 -11.23 11.06
CA THR A 96 17.46 -9.92 11.63
C THR A 96 15.98 -9.73 11.86
N LEU A 97 15.61 -9.35 13.07
CA LEU A 97 14.25 -8.99 13.44
C LEU A 97 14.12 -7.47 13.45
N LEU A 98 13.08 -6.97 12.81
CA LEU A 98 12.74 -5.55 12.71
C LEU A 98 11.25 -5.34 12.95
N ARG A 99 10.90 -4.25 13.63
CA ARG A 99 9.52 -3.75 13.74
C ARG A 99 9.39 -2.40 13.05
N ASN A 100 8.27 -2.14 12.42
CA ASN A 100 7.95 -0.81 11.91
C ASN A 100 7.18 0.02 12.97
N PRO A 101 7.50 1.31 13.12
CA PRO A 101 8.54 2.05 12.40
C PRO A 101 9.94 1.70 12.91
N HIS A 102 10.88 1.47 12.00
CA HIS A 102 12.31 1.30 12.31
C HIS A 102 13.03 2.62 11.99
N ILE A 103 13.65 3.24 12.98
CA ILE A 103 14.20 4.59 12.90
C ILE A 103 15.71 4.62 13.17
N ALA A 104 16.16 3.97 14.24
CA ALA A 104 17.54 3.96 14.66
C ALA A 104 18.14 2.54 14.59
N ARG A 105 19.46 2.49 14.34
CA ARG A 105 20.21 1.22 14.32
C ARG A 105 20.13 0.42 15.62
N ASN A 106 19.77 1.07 16.71
CA ASN A 106 19.61 0.44 18.02
C ASN A 106 18.39 -0.49 18.08
N GLU A 107 17.45 -0.33 17.14
CA GLU A 107 16.20 -1.10 17.06
C GLU A 107 16.33 -2.34 16.19
N GLU A 108 17.51 -2.67 15.72
CA GLU A 108 17.80 -3.90 14.99
C GLU A 108 18.17 -5.01 15.97
N MET A 109 17.66 -6.22 15.76
CA MET A 109 17.99 -7.37 16.58
C MET A 109 18.33 -8.58 15.73
N GLN A 110 19.43 -9.25 16.05
CA GLN A 110 19.83 -10.49 15.38
C GLN A 110 19.68 -11.67 16.32
N LEU A 111 18.92 -12.68 15.89
CA LEU A 111 18.66 -13.90 16.62
C LEU A 111 18.89 -15.13 15.71
N TYR A 112 19.16 -16.27 16.35
CA TYR A 112 19.33 -17.53 15.66
C TYR A 112 18.04 -18.36 15.71
N PRO A 113 17.64 -19.01 14.62
CA PRO A 113 16.56 -19.98 14.68
C PRO A 113 16.97 -21.14 15.59
N LEU A 114 16.07 -21.51 16.49
CA LEU A 114 16.31 -22.63 17.40
C LEU A 114 16.34 -23.96 16.64
N GLU A 115 17.37 -24.75 16.88
CA GLU A 115 17.37 -26.17 16.52
C GLU A 115 16.62 -26.95 17.60
N ASP A 116 15.34 -27.22 17.42
CA ASP A 116 14.56 -28.05 18.33
C ASP A 116 14.85 -29.52 18.06
N SER A 117 15.89 -30.05 18.73
CA SER A 117 16.37 -31.42 18.55
C SER A 117 15.31 -32.50 18.89
N LYS A 118 14.29 -32.14 19.63
CA LYS A 118 13.17 -33.02 20.02
C LYS A 118 11.89 -32.74 19.23
N ASN A 119 11.90 -31.75 18.38
CA ASN A 119 10.77 -31.33 17.55
C ASN A 119 9.46 -31.07 18.31
N LEU A 120 9.58 -30.61 19.57
CA LEU A 120 8.42 -30.42 20.43
C LEU A 120 7.62 -29.18 20.09
N ARG A 121 8.31 -28.08 19.74
CA ARG A 121 7.64 -26.88 19.35
C ARG A 121 6.86 -27.07 18.05
N ASP A 122 7.42 -27.76 17.08
CA ASP A 122 6.70 -28.12 15.86
C ASP A 122 5.52 -29.06 16.15
N GLN A 123 5.69 -30.00 17.07
CA GLN A 123 4.61 -30.93 17.44
C GLN A 123 3.42 -30.21 18.08
N TYR A 124 3.66 -29.28 19.01
CA TYR A 124 2.59 -28.59 19.75
C TYR A 124 2.19 -27.25 19.16
N LEU A 125 3.10 -26.51 18.52
CA LEU A 125 2.93 -25.14 18.06
C LEU A 125 3.08 -24.99 16.55
N GLY A 126 3.30 -26.08 15.82
CA GLY A 126 3.53 -26.07 14.37
C GLY A 126 2.38 -25.47 13.54
N HIS A 127 1.18 -25.40 14.12
CA HIS A 127 0.01 -24.78 13.49
C HIS A 127 0.02 -23.23 13.53
N LEU A 128 0.89 -22.62 14.36
CA LEU A 128 1.02 -21.16 14.51
C LEU A 128 2.01 -20.58 13.48
N THR A 129 1.74 -20.80 12.20
CA THR A 129 2.67 -20.47 11.11
C THR A 129 2.88 -18.97 10.87
N ASP A 130 2.08 -18.12 11.45
CA ASP A 130 2.12 -16.66 11.36
C ASP A 130 2.75 -15.99 12.60
N VAL A 131 3.33 -16.80 13.52
CA VAL A 131 3.92 -16.30 14.77
C VAL A 131 5.45 -16.50 14.77
N VAL A 132 6.17 -15.57 15.39
CA VAL A 132 7.56 -15.69 15.78
C VAL A 132 7.66 -15.61 17.30
N MET A 133 8.27 -16.63 17.91
CA MET A 133 8.38 -16.76 19.36
C MET A 133 9.80 -16.41 19.81
N VAL A 134 9.90 -15.62 20.87
CA VAL A 134 11.18 -15.26 21.51
C VAL A 134 11.17 -15.69 22.97
N GLY A 135 12.35 -15.99 23.52
CA GLY A 135 12.46 -16.36 24.92
C GLY A 135 12.09 -15.21 25.87
N TYR A 136 11.58 -15.50 27.04
CA TYR A 136 11.20 -14.49 28.04
C TYR A 136 12.40 -13.68 28.56
N THR A 137 13.61 -14.16 28.39
CA THR A 137 14.86 -13.44 28.70
C THR A 137 15.40 -12.65 27.51
N SER A 138 14.76 -12.71 26.37
CA SER A 138 15.13 -11.95 25.17
C SER A 138 14.84 -10.46 25.40
N LEU A 139 15.66 -9.61 24.80
CA LEU A 139 15.44 -8.14 24.76
C LEU A 139 14.67 -7.72 23.50
N ALA A 140 13.95 -8.64 22.87
CA ALA A 140 13.28 -8.34 21.61
C ALA A 140 12.23 -7.23 21.75
N ALA A 141 11.40 -7.29 22.79
CA ALA A 141 10.37 -6.27 23.02
C ALA A 141 10.99 -4.88 23.24
N GLU A 142 11.99 -4.80 24.13
CA GLU A 142 12.63 -3.54 24.49
C GLU A 142 13.44 -2.95 23.34
N ARG A 143 14.03 -3.80 22.49
CA ARG A 143 14.90 -3.36 21.41
C ARG A 143 14.13 -2.99 20.15
N LEU A 144 13.04 -3.67 19.84
CA LEU A 144 12.27 -3.47 18.63
C LEU A 144 11.27 -2.30 18.73
N GLY A 145 11.75 -1.14 19.16
CA GLY A 145 10.96 0.09 19.18
C GLY A 145 9.77 0.06 20.14
N GLY A 146 9.94 -0.57 21.33
CA GLY A 146 8.86 -0.70 22.31
C GLY A 146 7.79 -1.68 21.84
N ALA A 147 8.19 -2.74 21.14
CA ALA A 147 7.28 -3.81 20.77
C ALA A 147 6.64 -4.43 22.01
N ASP A 148 5.39 -4.78 21.93
CA ASP A 148 4.68 -5.55 22.94
C ASP A 148 4.05 -6.80 22.30
N TYR A 149 3.35 -7.58 23.10
CA TYR A 149 2.78 -8.87 22.67
C TYR A 149 1.29 -8.76 22.35
N ASP A 150 0.81 -7.57 22.01
CA ASP A 150 -0.61 -7.28 21.75
C ASP A 150 -1.03 -7.45 20.27
N GLY A 151 -0.13 -7.94 19.45
CA GLY A 151 -0.35 -8.17 18.02
C GLY A 151 0.67 -7.47 17.11
N ASP A 152 1.79 -7.04 17.67
CA ASP A 152 2.88 -6.43 16.92
C ASP A 152 3.45 -7.38 15.86
N MET A 153 3.57 -6.85 14.64
CA MET A 153 4.12 -7.60 13.51
C MET A 153 5.61 -7.32 13.35
N ILE A 154 6.39 -8.38 13.37
CA ILE A 154 7.85 -8.38 13.23
C ILE A 154 8.23 -8.90 11.85
N LYS A 155 9.19 -8.24 11.21
CA LYS A 155 9.87 -8.74 10.02
C LYS A 155 11.03 -9.61 10.44
N THR A 156 11.05 -10.85 9.99
CA THR A 156 12.15 -11.79 10.20
C THR A 156 12.91 -11.93 8.89
N ILE A 157 14.07 -11.29 8.78
CA ILE A 157 14.87 -11.19 7.55
C ILE A 157 15.95 -12.26 7.57
N SER A 158 15.94 -13.12 6.56
CA SER A 158 16.96 -14.17 6.35
C SER A 158 17.95 -13.84 5.23
N ASP A 159 17.80 -12.69 4.56
CA ASP A 159 18.70 -12.27 3.49
C ASP A 159 20.14 -12.07 4.00
N PRO A 160 21.14 -12.77 3.41
CA PRO A 160 22.51 -12.76 3.92
C PRO A 160 23.20 -11.40 3.78
N ILE A 161 22.86 -10.59 2.76
CA ILE A 161 23.45 -9.28 2.55
C ILE A 161 22.97 -8.32 3.64
N LEU A 162 21.67 -8.31 3.89
CA LEU A 162 21.07 -7.45 4.92
C LEU A 162 21.54 -7.87 6.32
N ASN A 163 21.59 -9.17 6.60
CA ASN A 163 22.10 -9.67 7.88
C ASN A 163 23.54 -9.26 8.14
N GLU A 164 24.40 -9.30 7.11
CA GLU A 164 25.79 -8.83 7.24
C GLU A 164 25.87 -7.30 7.40
N CYS A 165 25.02 -6.53 6.71
CA CYS A 165 24.94 -5.09 6.90
C CYS A 165 24.52 -4.72 8.34
N VAL A 166 23.48 -5.36 8.86
CA VAL A 166 23.03 -5.15 10.24
C VAL A 166 24.10 -5.56 11.24
N LYS A 167 24.79 -6.69 11.02
CA LYS A 167 25.90 -7.13 11.86
C LYS A 167 27.00 -6.09 11.94
N ARG A 168 27.41 -5.50 10.82
CA ARG A 168 28.40 -4.42 10.80
C ARG A 168 27.92 -3.19 11.56
N ASN A 169 26.65 -2.83 11.38
CA ASN A 169 26.04 -1.69 12.04
C ASN A 169 25.99 -1.86 13.56
N ILE A 170 25.63 -3.05 14.04
CA ILE A 170 25.53 -3.41 15.46
C ILE A 170 26.93 -3.50 16.12
N HIS A 171 27.94 -3.99 15.40
CA HIS A 171 29.27 -4.31 15.96
C HIS A 171 30.38 -3.33 15.57
N HIS A 172 30.05 -2.26 14.83
CA HIS A 172 31.05 -1.31 14.31
C HIS A 172 31.71 -0.48 15.41
N ASP A 173 31.03 -0.21 16.53
CA ASP A 173 31.63 0.52 17.65
C ASP A 173 32.64 -0.38 18.40
N PRO A 174 33.74 0.17 18.95
CA PRO A 174 34.68 -0.60 19.72
C PRO A 174 33.91 -1.36 20.83
N PRO A 175 34.26 -2.62 21.07
CA PRO A 175 33.49 -3.46 21.98
C PRO A 175 33.42 -2.82 23.36
N ARG A 176 32.27 -2.32 23.73
CA ARG A 176 32.01 -1.89 25.11
C ARG A 176 32.11 -3.15 25.99
N PRO A 177 32.59 -3.05 27.22
CA PRO A 177 32.64 -4.20 28.11
C PRO A 177 31.24 -4.82 28.12
N ARG A 178 31.19 -6.11 27.78
CA ARG A 178 29.96 -6.89 27.57
C ARG A 178 28.98 -6.58 28.68
N SER A 179 27.94 -5.80 28.38
CA SER A 179 26.88 -5.57 29.33
C SER A 179 26.21 -6.92 29.56
N ILE A 180 25.83 -7.19 30.81
CA ILE A 180 25.07 -8.42 31.19
C ILE A 180 23.80 -8.60 30.33
N PHE A 181 23.41 -7.59 29.58
CA PHE A 181 22.14 -7.51 28.85
C PHE A 181 22.22 -7.87 27.35
N SER A 182 23.41 -7.89 26.74
CA SER A 182 23.53 -8.30 25.34
C SER A 182 24.94 -8.77 25.00
N ARG A 183 25.09 -10.03 24.66
CA ARG A 183 26.34 -10.58 24.14
C ARG A 183 26.56 -10.27 22.66
N SER A 184 25.50 -10.01 21.93
CA SER A 184 25.49 -9.89 20.47
C SER A 184 25.31 -8.47 19.95
N HIS A 185 25.03 -7.48 20.82
CA HIS A 185 24.68 -6.13 20.42
C HIS A 185 25.44 -5.07 21.23
N ASN A 186 26.28 -4.29 20.58
CA ASN A 186 27.10 -3.25 21.22
C ASN A 186 26.38 -1.92 21.45
N LEU A 187 25.23 -1.70 20.81
CA LEU A 187 24.47 -0.48 20.94
C LEU A 187 23.55 -0.52 22.17
N PRO A 188 23.38 0.60 22.87
CA PRO A 188 22.48 0.67 24.02
C PRO A 188 21.03 0.49 23.61
N LEU A 189 20.20 0.04 24.56
CA LEU A 189 18.74 0.09 24.43
C LEU A 189 18.28 1.55 24.41
N LEU A 190 17.34 1.86 23.55
CA LEU A 190 16.64 3.14 23.56
C LEU A 190 15.44 3.02 24.49
N MET A 191 15.60 3.55 25.70
CA MET A 191 14.56 3.50 26.71
C MET A 191 13.56 4.64 26.51
N ILE A 192 12.32 4.28 26.25
CA ILE A 192 11.23 5.26 26.19
C ILE A 192 10.90 5.69 27.62
N PRO A 193 10.97 7.01 27.95
CA PRO A 193 10.65 7.49 29.27
C PRO A 193 9.20 7.17 29.65
N THR A 194 9.01 6.60 30.84
CA THR A 194 7.67 6.34 31.35
C THR A 194 6.98 7.66 31.72
N ALA A 195 5.99 8.07 30.96
CA ALA A 195 5.17 9.21 31.30
C ALA A 195 4.07 8.78 32.29
N LYS A 196 3.85 9.58 33.33
CA LYS A 196 2.67 9.37 34.21
C LYS A 196 1.41 9.68 33.43
N PRO A 197 0.48 8.73 33.25
CA PRO A 197 -0.72 8.98 32.47
C PRO A 197 -1.57 10.07 33.14
N GLN A 198 -2.21 10.91 32.33
CA GLN A 198 -3.20 11.84 32.80
C GLN A 198 -4.46 11.06 33.18
N ILE A 199 -4.78 11.06 34.47
CA ILE A 199 -6.01 10.41 34.96
C ILE A 199 -7.19 11.32 34.60
N ARG A 200 -8.14 10.80 33.83
CA ARG A 200 -9.37 11.47 33.42
C ARG A 200 -10.56 10.63 33.87
N SER A 201 -11.65 11.31 34.31
CA SER A 201 -12.86 10.57 34.67
C SER A 201 -13.51 9.93 33.44
N ALA A 202 -13.95 8.68 33.58
CA ALA A 202 -14.71 8.01 32.54
C ALA A 202 -16.09 8.64 32.32
N ASP A 203 -16.62 9.37 33.29
CA ASP A 203 -17.92 10.07 33.23
C ASP A 203 -17.83 11.45 32.57
N ASP A 204 -16.61 11.98 32.42
CA ASP A 204 -16.34 13.24 31.72
C ASP A 204 -16.31 12.98 30.19
N TRP A 205 -17.39 13.34 29.51
CA TRP A 205 -17.53 13.13 28.08
C TRP A 205 -16.59 14.05 27.27
N GLU A 206 -16.30 15.27 27.74
CA GLU A 206 -15.37 16.18 27.06
C GLU A 206 -13.94 15.61 27.11
N ALA A 207 -13.51 15.14 28.27
CA ALA A 207 -12.21 14.51 28.43
C ALA A 207 -12.08 13.24 27.58
N ARG A 208 -13.15 12.44 27.45
CA ARG A 208 -13.18 11.29 26.55
C ARG A 208 -13.08 11.70 25.08
N PHE A 209 -13.86 12.70 24.69
CA PHE A 209 -13.85 13.22 23.32
C PHE A 209 -12.46 13.75 22.95
N GLU A 210 -11.83 14.57 23.80
CA GLU A 210 -10.48 15.09 23.59
C GLU A 210 -9.44 13.96 23.53
N THR A 211 -9.58 12.91 24.32
CA THR A 211 -8.72 11.75 24.26
C THR A 211 -8.84 11.05 22.90
N VAL A 212 -10.06 10.79 22.44
CA VAL A 212 -10.30 10.19 21.13
C VAL A 212 -9.80 11.11 20.01
N ARG A 213 -10.14 12.40 20.05
CA ARG A 213 -9.68 13.38 19.06
C ARG A 213 -8.16 13.42 18.95
N SER A 214 -7.46 13.35 20.08
CA SER A 214 -6.00 13.37 20.09
C SER A 214 -5.37 12.15 19.39
N THR A 215 -6.08 11.01 19.31
CA THR A 215 -5.55 9.81 18.64
C THR A 215 -5.54 9.94 17.12
N PHE A 216 -6.39 10.78 16.53
CA PHE A 216 -6.50 10.93 15.08
C PHE A 216 -5.39 11.79 14.45
N SER A 217 -4.61 12.52 15.23
CA SER A 217 -3.56 13.42 14.74
C SER A 217 -2.14 12.91 15.04
N SER A 218 -1.87 11.61 14.81
CA SER A 218 -0.54 11.04 15.02
C SER A 218 0.50 11.66 14.10
N ARG A 219 1.63 12.11 14.69
CA ARG A 219 2.77 12.69 13.98
C ARG A 219 3.88 11.68 13.67
N VAL A 220 3.66 10.38 13.93
CA VAL A 220 4.64 9.30 13.70
C VAL A 220 5.22 9.35 12.28
N GLY A 221 4.39 9.55 11.25
CA GLY A 221 4.86 9.69 9.87
C GLY A 221 5.79 10.88 9.64
N GLN A 222 5.55 12.00 10.32
CA GLN A 222 6.41 13.18 10.25
C GLN A 222 7.76 12.92 10.93
N ILE A 223 7.76 12.27 12.10
CA ILE A 223 8.97 11.89 12.82
C ILE A 223 9.81 10.91 11.99
N CYS A 224 9.18 9.87 11.42
CA CYS A 224 9.86 8.91 10.55
C CYS A 224 10.52 9.58 9.34
N ASN A 225 9.84 10.54 8.73
CA ASN A 225 10.39 11.30 7.61
C ASN A 225 11.57 12.19 8.05
N ALA A 226 11.48 12.84 9.21
CA ALA A 226 12.57 13.64 9.75
C ALA A 226 13.79 12.77 10.12
N ALA A 227 13.55 11.57 10.64
CA ALA A 227 14.59 10.60 10.94
C ALA A 227 15.27 10.07 9.66
N LEU A 228 14.50 9.82 8.60
CA LEU A 228 15.08 9.37 7.33
C LEU A 228 15.97 10.44 6.68
N ASP A 229 15.57 11.71 6.71
CA ASP A 229 16.43 12.81 6.23
C ASP A 229 17.79 12.82 6.95
N ARG A 230 17.81 12.57 8.26
CA ARG A 230 19.02 12.49 9.07
C ARG A 230 19.81 11.21 8.84
N SER A 231 19.14 10.08 8.69
CA SER A 231 19.81 8.79 8.47
C SER A 231 20.57 8.75 7.16
N ILE A 232 20.10 9.44 6.11
CA ILE A 232 20.83 9.57 4.84
C ILE A 232 22.21 10.22 5.07
N ILE A 233 22.28 11.22 5.92
CA ILE A 233 23.57 11.87 6.28
C ILE A 233 24.36 10.97 7.23
N ALA A 234 23.71 10.43 8.27
CA ALA A 234 24.34 9.63 9.32
C ALA A 234 25.09 8.40 8.79
N TYR A 235 24.61 7.82 7.70
CA TYR A 235 25.16 6.58 7.10
C TYR A 235 25.81 6.82 5.73
N ASN A 236 26.00 8.07 5.32
CA ASN A 236 26.76 8.40 4.13
C ASN A 236 28.24 8.64 4.50
N GLU A 237 29.13 7.78 4.02
CA GLU A 237 30.57 7.87 4.31
C GLU A 237 31.20 9.15 3.77
N ASN A 238 30.62 9.79 2.76
CA ASN A 238 31.11 11.03 2.16
C ASN A 238 30.66 12.29 2.93
N SER A 239 29.75 12.15 3.90
CA SER A 239 29.35 13.27 4.76
C SER A 239 30.42 13.55 5.82
N ASP A 240 30.46 14.80 6.31
CA ASP A 240 31.35 15.18 7.40
C ASP A 240 31.17 14.31 8.66
N ALA A 241 32.29 14.01 9.34
CA ALA A 241 32.27 13.07 10.47
C ALA A 241 31.47 13.60 11.68
N GLU A 242 31.56 14.90 11.97
CA GLU A 242 30.83 15.53 13.07
C GLU A 242 29.32 15.59 12.73
N GLU A 243 28.98 15.92 11.50
CA GLU A 243 27.59 15.94 11.02
C GLU A 243 26.97 14.54 11.03
N ARG A 244 27.71 13.51 10.60
CA ARG A 244 27.27 12.12 10.69
C ARG A 244 26.92 11.71 12.11
N GLU A 245 27.82 12.01 13.05
CA GLU A 245 27.62 11.64 14.46
C GLU A 245 26.47 12.42 15.09
N ARG A 246 26.32 13.70 14.77
CA ARG A 246 25.16 14.51 15.17
C ARG A 246 23.85 13.89 14.64
N CYS A 247 23.80 13.60 13.35
CA CYS A 247 22.61 13.00 12.72
C CYS A 247 22.29 11.59 13.29
N ARG A 248 23.30 10.79 13.64
CA ARG A 248 23.07 9.50 14.34
C ARG A 248 22.39 9.70 15.69
N LYS A 249 22.87 10.62 16.51
CA LYS A 249 22.24 10.93 17.80
C LYS A 249 20.83 11.45 17.63
N GLU A 250 20.59 12.30 16.63
CA GLU A 250 19.26 12.79 16.34
C GLU A 250 18.31 11.67 15.90
N THR A 251 18.77 10.64 15.16
CA THR A 251 17.91 9.48 14.85
C THR A 251 17.57 8.68 16.09
N GLU A 252 18.51 8.51 17.04
CA GLU A 252 18.24 7.83 18.32
C GLU A 252 17.21 8.59 19.16
N ILE A 253 17.31 9.92 19.22
CA ILE A 253 16.31 10.77 19.90
C ILE A 253 14.96 10.65 19.21
N LEU A 254 14.92 10.71 17.86
CA LEU A 254 13.67 10.59 17.10
C LEU A 254 13.01 9.22 17.27
N ALA A 255 13.78 8.15 17.46
CA ALA A 255 13.24 6.82 17.79
C ALA A 255 12.53 6.84 19.15
N ILE A 256 13.14 7.46 20.18
CA ILE A 256 12.50 7.64 21.50
C ILE A 256 11.24 8.51 21.39
N LEU A 257 11.31 9.62 20.65
CA LEU A 257 10.17 10.50 20.44
C LEU A 257 9.03 9.82 19.66
N THR A 258 9.37 8.89 18.76
CA THR A 258 8.37 8.05 18.08
C THR A 258 7.63 7.17 19.06
N GLY A 259 8.33 6.51 19.97
CA GLY A 259 7.71 5.70 21.02
C GLY A 259 6.79 6.55 21.92
N LEU A 260 7.24 7.72 22.36
CA LEU A 260 6.41 8.66 23.12
C LEU A 260 5.17 9.12 22.34
N GLU A 261 5.29 9.38 21.03
CA GLU A 261 4.14 9.78 20.22
C GLU A 261 3.15 8.63 20.04
N ILE A 262 3.62 7.39 19.88
CA ILE A 262 2.76 6.20 19.83
C ILE A 262 2.01 6.04 21.17
N ASP A 263 2.73 6.14 22.27
CA ASP A 263 2.14 6.01 23.62
C ASP A 263 1.30 7.23 24.03
N SER A 264 1.34 8.33 23.28
CA SER A 264 0.54 9.52 23.59
C SER A 264 -0.96 9.24 23.57
N ALA A 265 -1.41 8.28 22.79
CA ALA A 265 -2.80 7.82 22.77
C ALA A 265 -3.20 7.15 24.09
N LYS A 266 -2.26 6.49 24.76
CA LYS A 266 -2.46 5.79 26.06
C LYS A 266 -2.24 6.73 27.24
N SER A 267 -1.21 7.58 27.16
CA SER A 267 -0.79 8.46 28.27
C SER A 267 -1.45 9.85 28.28
N GLY A 268 -1.94 10.32 27.14
CA GLY A 268 -2.42 11.69 26.93
C GLY A 268 -1.31 12.74 26.88
N ILE A 269 -0.03 12.31 26.84
CA ILE A 269 1.15 13.19 26.83
C ILE A 269 1.83 13.10 25.48
N ARG A 270 1.98 14.23 24.79
CA ARG A 270 2.68 14.30 23.51
C ARG A 270 4.08 14.86 23.67
N PRO A 271 5.07 14.31 22.95
CA PRO A 271 6.40 14.90 22.93
C PRO A 271 6.42 16.23 22.18
N ASP A 272 7.31 17.14 22.63
CA ASP A 272 7.67 18.32 21.85
C ASP A 272 8.55 17.89 20.66
N LEU A 273 8.13 18.29 19.45
CA LEU A 273 8.78 17.96 18.21
C LEU A 273 9.27 19.21 17.44
N ASP A 274 9.09 20.39 17.98
CA ASP A 274 9.35 21.66 17.26
C ASP A 274 10.79 21.77 16.78
N GLU A 275 11.74 21.32 17.59
CA GLU A 275 13.17 21.31 17.21
C GLU A 275 13.44 20.47 15.95
N TYR A 276 12.72 19.38 15.75
CA TYR A 276 12.97 18.42 14.68
C TYR A 276 12.07 18.60 13.46
N LEU A 277 10.88 19.14 13.63
CA LEU A 277 9.89 19.28 12.56
C LEU A 277 9.82 20.70 12.00
N THR A 278 9.90 21.72 12.87
CA THR A 278 9.76 23.13 12.50
C THR A 278 11.10 23.76 12.17
N HIS A 279 12.12 23.54 13.00
CA HIS A 279 13.47 24.03 12.78
C HIS A 279 14.27 23.04 11.91
N LYS A 280 14.13 23.16 10.60
CA LYS A 280 14.75 22.26 9.63
C LYS A 280 16.26 22.47 9.56
N THR A 281 17.00 21.84 10.45
CA THR A 281 18.46 21.83 10.44
C THR A 281 19.04 20.97 9.29
N VAL A 282 18.23 20.05 8.75
CA VAL A 282 18.61 19.14 7.68
C VAL A 282 17.69 19.35 6.47
N LYS A 283 18.29 19.45 5.29
CA LYS A 283 17.57 19.58 4.03
C LYS A 283 16.79 18.30 3.73
N ARG A 284 15.54 18.45 3.27
CA ARG A 284 14.73 17.34 2.79
C ARG A 284 15.44 16.59 1.66
N SER A 285 15.62 15.28 1.81
CA SER A 285 16.28 14.44 0.83
C SER A 285 15.52 14.38 -0.50
N ASP A 286 16.21 14.21 -1.60
CA ASP A 286 15.58 14.07 -2.92
C ASP A 286 14.82 12.72 -3.03
N PHE A 287 15.27 11.68 -2.33
CA PHE A 287 14.53 10.44 -2.19
C PHE A 287 13.14 10.65 -1.55
N LEU A 288 13.05 11.37 -0.43
CA LEU A 288 11.77 11.63 0.22
C LEU A 288 10.87 12.54 -0.61
N LYS A 289 11.42 13.52 -1.32
CA LYS A 289 10.63 14.34 -2.27
C LYS A 289 10.02 13.47 -3.36
N TYR A 290 10.80 12.53 -3.91
CA TYR A 290 10.29 11.58 -4.89
C TYR A 290 9.25 10.64 -4.31
N LYS A 291 9.51 10.07 -3.13
CA LYS A 291 8.57 9.18 -2.43
C LYS A 291 7.23 9.86 -2.18
N THR A 292 7.25 11.08 -1.64
CA THR A 292 6.02 11.89 -1.42
C THR A 292 5.28 12.12 -2.75
N LEU A 293 6.00 12.45 -3.82
CA LEU A 293 5.42 12.65 -5.14
C LEU A 293 4.69 11.40 -5.66
N VAL A 294 5.25 10.19 -5.41
CA VAL A 294 4.64 8.91 -5.79
C VAL A 294 3.45 8.57 -4.89
N GLU A 295 3.55 8.79 -3.58
CA GLU A 295 2.46 8.55 -2.63
C GLU A 295 1.26 9.47 -2.88
N GLU A 296 1.48 10.73 -3.19
CA GLU A 296 0.42 11.64 -3.66
C GLU A 296 -0.28 11.10 -4.90
N MET A 297 0.46 10.44 -5.79
CA MET A 297 -0.09 9.78 -6.95
C MET A 297 -0.94 8.56 -6.60
N GLU A 298 -0.46 7.72 -5.69
CA GLU A 298 -1.20 6.53 -5.27
C GLU A 298 -2.54 6.89 -4.63
N THR A 299 -2.59 7.95 -3.84
CA THR A 299 -3.80 8.44 -3.17
C THR A 299 -4.74 9.18 -4.11
N ARG A 300 -4.22 9.91 -5.11
CA ARG A 300 -4.98 10.77 -6.04
C ARG A 300 -5.00 10.24 -7.49
N ARG A 301 -4.59 9.04 -7.72
CA ARG A 301 -4.22 8.42 -9.02
C ARG A 301 -5.23 8.56 -10.15
N ALA A 302 -6.52 8.56 -9.85
CA ALA A 302 -7.54 8.55 -10.89
C ALA A 302 -7.65 9.88 -11.67
N TRP A 303 -7.04 10.98 -11.20
CA TRP A 303 -7.38 12.33 -11.64
C TRP A 303 -6.24 13.10 -12.29
N TYR A 304 -4.97 12.70 -12.01
CA TYR A 304 -3.79 13.50 -12.33
C TYR A 304 -2.72 12.81 -13.18
N GLU A 305 -3.02 11.68 -13.83
CA GLU A 305 -2.02 10.92 -14.58
C GLU A 305 -1.14 11.76 -15.52
N PRO A 306 -1.66 12.63 -16.38
CA PRO A 306 -0.80 13.42 -17.27
C PRO A 306 0.05 14.46 -16.55
N THR A 307 -0.53 15.18 -15.60
CA THR A 307 0.17 16.19 -14.79
C THR A 307 1.19 15.56 -13.85
N HIS A 308 0.87 14.40 -13.30
CA HIS A 308 1.77 13.68 -12.44
C HIS A 308 3.00 13.13 -13.19
N ALA A 309 2.80 12.51 -14.35
CA ALA A 309 3.90 12.06 -15.20
C ALA A 309 4.84 13.22 -15.57
N ALA A 310 4.28 14.42 -15.83
CA ALA A 310 5.05 15.63 -16.07
C ALA A 310 5.85 16.07 -14.82
N ARG A 311 5.25 16.01 -13.62
CA ARG A 311 5.94 16.33 -12.35
C ARG A 311 7.09 15.36 -12.07
N VAL A 312 6.89 14.06 -12.24
CA VAL A 312 7.95 13.04 -12.12
C VAL A 312 9.08 13.32 -13.11
N LYS A 313 8.74 13.58 -14.37
CA LYS A 313 9.73 13.92 -15.41
C LYS A 313 10.50 15.20 -15.08
N ALA A 314 9.83 16.21 -14.53
CA ALA A 314 10.46 17.46 -14.09
C ALA A 314 11.41 17.22 -12.90
N PHE A 315 11.00 16.38 -11.94
CA PHE A 315 11.84 15.97 -10.81
C PHE A 315 13.16 15.34 -11.30
N PHE A 316 13.07 14.34 -12.20
CA PHE A 316 14.26 13.69 -12.75
C PHE A 316 15.19 14.64 -13.52
N LYS A 317 14.65 15.68 -14.16
CA LYS A 317 15.44 16.70 -14.86
C LYS A 317 16.09 17.70 -13.92
N LYS A 318 15.48 17.97 -12.76
CA LYS A 318 15.95 18.96 -11.78
C LYS A 318 17.12 18.45 -10.95
N VAL A 319 17.16 17.14 -10.66
CA VAL A 319 18.20 16.54 -9.82
C VAL A 319 19.44 16.23 -10.67
N ASP A 320 20.59 16.73 -10.25
CA ASP A 320 21.89 16.37 -10.85
C ASP A 320 22.39 15.06 -10.25
N TRP A 321 22.00 13.97 -10.87
CA TRP A 321 22.29 12.59 -10.40
C TRP A 321 23.79 12.26 -10.35
N SER A 322 24.65 13.04 -11.01
CA SER A 322 26.10 12.85 -10.95
C SER A 322 26.69 13.31 -9.61
N LYS A 323 26.00 14.22 -8.93
CA LYS A 323 26.39 14.78 -7.64
C LYS A 323 25.75 14.11 -6.44
N VAL A 324 24.78 13.20 -6.68
CA VAL A 324 24.15 12.44 -5.62
C VAL A 324 25.06 11.26 -5.26
N ASP A 325 25.59 11.25 -4.07
CA ASP A 325 26.55 10.26 -3.57
C ASP A 325 25.92 9.19 -2.66
N SER A 326 24.77 9.48 -2.04
CA SER A 326 24.02 8.52 -1.23
C SER A 326 23.30 7.49 -2.08
N ASN A 327 23.49 6.21 -1.78
CA ASN A 327 22.80 5.12 -2.45
C ASN A 327 21.27 5.18 -2.28
N VAL A 328 20.78 5.62 -1.12
CA VAL A 328 19.34 5.78 -0.85
C VAL A 328 18.76 6.89 -1.72
N GLU A 329 19.44 8.04 -1.80
CA GLU A 329 18.99 9.13 -2.65
C GLU A 329 19.02 8.80 -4.14
N ARG A 330 19.92 7.89 -4.55
CA ARG A 330 20.02 7.41 -5.94
C ARG A 330 18.97 6.35 -6.30
N LEU A 331 18.24 5.77 -5.34
CA LEU A 331 17.26 4.70 -5.62
C LEU A 331 16.28 5.02 -6.75
N PRO A 332 15.65 6.20 -6.81
CA PRO A 332 14.75 6.53 -7.92
C PRO A 332 15.45 6.46 -9.29
N TYR A 333 16.66 6.99 -9.36
CA TYR A 333 17.46 6.96 -10.58
C TYR A 333 17.90 5.54 -10.96
N LEU A 334 18.41 4.77 -10.00
CA LEU A 334 18.85 3.39 -10.21
C LEU A 334 17.67 2.49 -10.66
N ALA A 335 16.50 2.65 -10.05
CA ALA A 335 15.30 1.95 -10.44
C ALA A 335 14.86 2.30 -11.87
N GLN A 336 14.97 3.58 -12.26
CA GLN A 336 14.69 4.01 -13.62
C GLN A 336 15.70 3.41 -14.63
N GLN A 337 16.98 3.35 -14.26
CA GLN A 337 18.01 2.71 -15.09
C GLN A 337 17.78 1.20 -15.19
N LEU A 338 17.42 0.55 -14.08
CA LEU A 338 17.05 -0.87 -14.08
C LEU A 338 15.90 -1.13 -15.06
N LYS A 339 14.81 -0.36 -14.94
CA LYS A 339 13.65 -0.46 -15.85
C LYS A 339 14.02 -0.24 -17.31
N LYS A 340 14.89 0.74 -17.59
CA LYS A 340 15.37 1.05 -18.94
C LYS A 340 16.29 -0.03 -19.51
N ASN A 341 17.14 -0.60 -18.67
CA ASN A 341 18.16 -1.58 -19.07
C ASN A 341 17.63 -3.03 -19.04
N THR A 342 16.49 -3.27 -18.40
CA THR A 342 15.86 -4.59 -18.40
C THR A 342 15.39 -4.92 -19.82
N PRO A 343 15.93 -6.00 -20.42
CA PRO A 343 15.54 -6.36 -21.78
C PRO A 343 14.07 -6.74 -21.84
N ARG A 344 13.37 -6.23 -22.84
CA ARG A 344 11.98 -6.61 -23.10
C ARG A 344 11.93 -8.02 -23.70
N ILE A 345 10.92 -8.78 -23.31
CA ILE A 345 10.71 -10.14 -23.77
C ILE A 345 10.27 -10.11 -25.22
N LYS A 346 11.10 -10.64 -26.09
CA LYS A 346 10.75 -10.84 -27.50
C LYS A 346 10.05 -12.19 -27.63
N ALA A 347 8.75 -12.22 -27.35
CA ALA A 347 7.94 -13.41 -27.50
C ALA A 347 8.00 -13.91 -28.96
N LYS A 348 8.41 -15.17 -29.15
CA LYS A 348 8.38 -15.82 -30.44
C LYS A 348 6.99 -16.42 -30.66
N PRO A 349 6.44 -16.40 -31.88
CA PRO A 349 5.19 -17.10 -32.16
C PRO A 349 5.30 -18.56 -31.74
N ALA A 350 4.50 -18.98 -30.78
CA ALA A 350 4.41 -20.36 -30.34
C ALA A 350 3.08 -20.94 -30.84
N LYS A 351 3.11 -22.21 -31.24
CA LYS A 351 1.88 -22.91 -31.67
C LYS A 351 1.00 -23.16 -30.45
N ASP A 352 -0.32 -23.11 -30.64
CA ASP A 352 -1.29 -23.37 -29.59
C ASP A 352 -1.14 -24.75 -28.97
N GLU A 353 -0.75 -25.73 -29.80
CA GLU A 353 -0.48 -27.09 -29.35
C GLU A 353 0.72 -27.19 -28.39
N GLU A 354 1.68 -26.29 -28.50
CA GLU A 354 2.84 -26.24 -27.61
C GLU A 354 2.51 -25.60 -26.24
N LEU A 355 1.65 -24.59 -26.25
CA LEU A 355 1.28 -23.87 -25.05
C LEU A 355 0.11 -24.50 -24.31
N PHE A 356 -0.92 -24.93 -25.04
CA PHE A 356 -2.19 -25.41 -24.49
C PHE A 356 -2.44 -26.89 -24.78
N SER A 357 -1.37 -27.71 -24.82
CA SER A 357 -1.46 -29.16 -25.03
C SER A 357 -2.37 -29.85 -24.01
N PHE A 358 -2.41 -29.34 -22.76
CA PHE A 358 -3.29 -29.86 -21.72
C PHE A 358 -4.79 -29.69 -22.02
N ALA A 359 -5.15 -28.75 -22.90
CA ALA A 359 -6.52 -28.53 -23.34
C ALA A 359 -6.87 -29.31 -24.63
N ARG A 360 -5.96 -30.16 -25.12
CA ARG A 360 -6.19 -30.95 -26.32
C ARG A 360 -7.20 -32.07 -26.04
N GLN A 361 -8.25 -32.11 -26.85
CA GLN A 361 -9.19 -33.24 -26.91
C GLN A 361 -9.20 -33.80 -28.33
N PRO A 362 -9.31 -35.13 -28.52
CA PRO A 362 -9.18 -35.75 -29.86
C PRO A 362 -10.11 -35.13 -30.89
N ASP A 363 -11.33 -34.82 -30.50
CA ASP A 363 -12.43 -34.30 -31.32
C ASP A 363 -12.74 -32.81 -31.12
N TRP A 364 -11.82 -32.05 -30.53
CA TRP A 364 -12.08 -30.66 -30.19
C TRP A 364 -12.48 -29.78 -31.37
N LYS A 365 -11.95 -30.10 -32.59
CA LYS A 365 -12.30 -29.36 -33.81
C LYS A 365 -13.72 -29.64 -34.26
N GLU A 366 -14.20 -30.87 -34.09
CA GLU A 366 -15.60 -31.23 -34.39
C GLU A 366 -16.58 -30.61 -33.42
N GLN A 367 -16.16 -30.43 -32.15
CA GLN A 367 -16.92 -29.76 -31.14
C GLN A 367 -16.93 -28.22 -31.29
N LEU A 368 -16.04 -27.64 -32.06
CA LEU A 368 -15.99 -26.21 -32.43
C LEU A 368 -17.06 -25.89 -33.49
N ASN A 369 -18.34 -26.19 -33.23
CA ASN A 369 -19.39 -25.83 -34.15
C ASN A 369 -19.69 -24.30 -34.10
N SER A 370 -20.29 -23.79 -35.19
CA SER A 370 -20.59 -22.37 -35.40
C SER A 370 -21.46 -21.79 -34.27
N ASP A 371 -22.42 -22.55 -33.75
CA ASP A 371 -23.38 -22.06 -32.76
C ASP A 371 -22.73 -21.84 -31.40
N LYS A 372 -21.88 -22.78 -30.98
CA LYS A 372 -21.11 -22.64 -29.73
C LYS A 372 -20.08 -21.53 -29.83
N LEU A 373 -19.39 -21.41 -30.97
CA LEU A 373 -18.47 -20.30 -31.22
C LEU A 373 -19.20 -18.96 -31.15
N ALA A 374 -20.37 -18.84 -31.79
CA ALA A 374 -21.19 -17.64 -31.75
C ALA A 374 -21.67 -17.32 -30.33
N ALA A 375 -22.08 -18.34 -29.56
CA ALA A 375 -22.51 -18.15 -28.17
C ALA A 375 -21.36 -17.70 -27.26
N VAL A 376 -20.17 -18.29 -27.40
CA VAL A 376 -18.98 -17.88 -26.65
C VAL A 376 -18.54 -16.46 -27.06
N ASP A 377 -18.52 -16.14 -28.35
CA ASP A 377 -18.16 -14.80 -28.82
C ASP A 377 -19.15 -13.74 -28.36
N ALA A 378 -20.45 -14.03 -28.34
CA ALA A 378 -21.47 -13.14 -27.79
C ALA A 378 -21.23 -12.88 -26.29
N LEU A 379 -21.00 -13.94 -25.52
CA LEU A 379 -20.70 -13.83 -24.08
C LEU A 379 -19.45 -12.99 -23.82
N LEU A 380 -18.38 -13.18 -24.59
CA LEU A 380 -17.14 -12.43 -24.42
C LEU A 380 -17.31 -10.94 -24.80
N ARG A 381 -18.09 -10.66 -25.84
CA ARG A 381 -18.46 -9.26 -26.17
C ARG A 381 -19.26 -8.59 -25.09
N ASP A 382 -20.22 -9.32 -24.48
CA ASP A 382 -21.00 -8.81 -23.36
C ASP A 382 -20.13 -8.52 -22.13
N HIS A 383 -19.17 -9.41 -21.84
CA HIS A 383 -18.18 -9.20 -20.79
C HIS A 383 -17.34 -7.94 -21.03
N ASP A 384 -16.78 -7.78 -22.23
CA ASP A 384 -15.98 -6.59 -22.59
C ASP A 384 -16.78 -5.30 -22.50
N ALA A 385 -18.01 -5.33 -22.97
CA ALA A 385 -18.90 -4.20 -22.91
C ALA A 385 -19.25 -3.86 -21.46
N CYS A 386 -19.45 -4.87 -20.59
CA CYS A 386 -19.67 -4.67 -19.17
C CYS A 386 -18.45 -4.05 -18.48
N LEU A 387 -17.25 -4.57 -18.71
CA LEU A 387 -16.01 -3.99 -18.18
C LEU A 387 -15.77 -2.56 -18.68
N SER A 388 -16.11 -2.28 -19.93
CA SER A 388 -16.01 -0.93 -20.51
C SER A 388 -17.00 0.05 -19.85
N ARG A 389 -18.20 -0.43 -19.48
CA ARG A 389 -19.17 0.37 -18.70
C ARG A 389 -18.68 0.65 -17.29
N ILE A 390 -18.08 -0.33 -16.61
CA ILE A 390 -17.46 -0.14 -15.30
C ILE A 390 -16.37 0.94 -15.37
N ARG A 391 -15.52 0.89 -16.40
CA ARG A 391 -14.48 1.91 -16.62
C ARG A 391 -15.06 3.28 -16.95
N ALA A 392 -16.19 3.32 -17.68
CA ALA A 392 -16.88 4.54 -18.06
C ALA A 392 -17.88 5.02 -17.00
N CYS A 393 -18.17 4.21 -15.98
CA CYS A 393 -19.10 4.60 -14.92
C CYS A 393 -18.44 5.60 -13.99
N ARG A 394 -18.83 6.87 -14.17
CA ARG A 394 -18.20 8.01 -13.50
C ARG A 394 -19.03 8.57 -12.35
N VAL A 395 -20.23 8.04 -12.07
CA VAL A 395 -21.16 8.69 -11.13
C VAL A 395 -20.57 8.82 -9.71
N PRO A 396 -20.11 7.78 -9.02
CA PRO A 396 -19.46 7.94 -7.71
C PRO A 396 -18.08 8.59 -7.80
N LEU A 397 -17.38 8.37 -8.93
CA LEU A 397 -16.11 9.00 -9.21
C LEU A 397 -16.26 10.50 -9.53
N LYS A 398 -17.36 10.93 -10.10
CA LYS A 398 -17.66 12.36 -10.39
C LYS A 398 -17.85 13.16 -9.12
N GLU A 399 -18.60 12.66 -8.13
CA GLU A 399 -18.75 13.36 -6.85
C GLU A 399 -17.42 13.55 -6.14
N LYS A 400 -16.64 12.48 -6.04
CA LYS A 400 -15.30 12.54 -5.45
C LYS A 400 -14.35 13.42 -6.28
N LYS A 401 -14.49 13.43 -7.60
CA LYS A 401 -13.73 14.30 -8.48
C LYS A 401 -14.07 15.77 -8.24
N ARG A 402 -15.35 16.11 -8.16
CA ARG A 402 -15.78 17.49 -7.94
C ARG A 402 -15.24 18.04 -6.63
N LYS A 403 -15.32 17.27 -5.54
CA LYS A 403 -14.71 17.65 -4.26
C LYS A 403 -13.21 17.86 -4.39
N ASN A 404 -12.48 16.93 -5.01
CA ASN A 404 -11.04 17.06 -5.24
C ASN A 404 -10.70 18.22 -6.19
N ASP A 405 -11.55 18.53 -7.16
CA ASP A 405 -11.35 19.67 -8.06
C ASP A 405 -11.51 20.99 -7.30
N VAL A 406 -12.48 21.10 -6.40
CA VAL A 406 -12.63 22.25 -5.50
C VAL A 406 -11.40 22.41 -4.62
N GLU A 407 -10.99 21.37 -3.90
CA GLU A 407 -9.77 21.38 -3.06
C GLU A 407 -8.53 21.80 -3.87
N ARG A 408 -8.38 21.28 -5.09
CA ARG A 408 -7.26 21.63 -5.97
C ARG A 408 -7.25 23.09 -6.36
N ILE A 409 -8.40 23.65 -6.72
CA ILE A 409 -8.51 25.04 -7.16
C ILE A 409 -8.17 25.96 -6.00
N LEU A 410 -8.69 25.67 -4.80
CA LEU A 410 -8.36 26.41 -3.59
C LEU A 410 -6.86 26.34 -3.29
N TYR A 411 -6.28 25.13 -3.33
CA TYR A 411 -4.84 24.93 -3.10
C TYR A 411 -3.97 25.67 -4.14
N ALA A 412 -4.34 25.60 -5.42
CA ALA A 412 -3.60 26.27 -6.48
C ALA A 412 -3.60 27.81 -6.34
N ARG A 413 -4.56 28.35 -5.60
CA ARG A 413 -4.72 29.78 -5.35
C ARG A 413 -4.25 30.22 -3.96
N GLY A 414 -3.85 29.27 -3.10
CA GLY A 414 -3.47 29.56 -1.72
C GLY A 414 -4.64 30.04 -0.86
N GLN A 415 -5.85 29.54 -1.16
CA GLN A 415 -7.11 29.93 -0.51
C GLN A 415 -7.74 28.80 0.31
N GLU A 416 -6.98 27.74 0.60
CA GLU A 416 -7.42 26.60 1.39
C GLU A 416 -7.79 26.96 2.85
N ASP A 417 -7.19 28.05 3.38
CA ASP A 417 -7.48 28.54 4.73
C ASP A 417 -8.67 29.53 4.73
N GLU A 418 -9.09 30.02 3.57
CA GLU A 418 -10.14 31.04 3.43
C GLU A 418 -11.51 30.43 3.19
N TYR A 419 -11.57 29.27 2.52
CA TYR A 419 -12.82 28.62 2.14
C TYR A 419 -12.84 27.13 2.51
N ASP A 420 -13.96 26.68 3.08
CA ASP A 420 -14.18 25.26 3.35
C ASP A 420 -14.54 24.50 2.06
N PRO A 421 -13.73 23.52 1.62
CA PRO A 421 -14.01 22.74 0.42
C PRO A 421 -15.34 21.97 0.47
N ASP A 422 -15.79 21.56 1.67
CA ASP A 422 -17.04 20.81 1.83
C ASP A 422 -18.27 21.72 1.70
N GLU A 423 -18.20 22.94 2.20
CA GLU A 423 -19.26 23.96 2.00
C GLU A 423 -19.37 24.35 0.52
N LEU A 424 -18.25 24.61 -0.13
CA LEU A 424 -18.22 24.90 -1.56
C LEU A 424 -18.78 23.76 -2.41
N TYR A 425 -18.40 22.52 -2.08
CA TYR A 425 -18.91 21.36 -2.79
C TYR A 425 -20.42 21.18 -2.60
N ALA A 426 -20.93 21.39 -1.38
CA ALA A 426 -22.35 21.32 -1.09
C ALA A 426 -23.14 22.41 -1.85
N LEU A 427 -22.58 23.63 -1.92
CA LEU A 427 -23.15 24.71 -2.73
C LEU A 427 -23.31 24.31 -4.20
N PHE A 428 -22.24 23.78 -4.82
CA PHE A 428 -22.30 23.32 -6.21
C PHE A 428 -23.29 22.17 -6.42
N GLY A 429 -23.48 21.32 -5.43
CA GLY A 429 -24.48 20.26 -5.43
C GLY A 429 -25.93 20.77 -5.37
N SER A 430 -26.13 21.95 -4.80
CA SER A 430 -27.46 22.60 -4.69
C SER A 430 -27.83 23.44 -5.93
N LEU A 431 -26.85 23.84 -6.75
CA LEU A 431 -27.10 24.61 -7.97
C LEU A 431 -27.79 23.76 -9.06
N PRO A 432 -28.82 24.29 -9.75
CA PRO A 432 -29.45 23.60 -10.87
C PRO A 432 -28.44 23.30 -11.98
N PRO A 433 -28.36 22.06 -12.51
CA PRO A 433 -27.36 21.67 -13.52
C PRO A 433 -27.41 22.52 -14.81
N GLU A 434 -28.60 22.94 -15.23
CA GLU A 434 -28.80 23.80 -16.39
C GLU A 434 -28.20 25.19 -16.17
N LYS A 435 -28.28 25.75 -14.97
CA LYS A 435 -27.70 27.03 -14.60
C LYS A 435 -26.18 26.98 -14.58
N VAL A 436 -25.61 25.89 -13.98
CA VAL A 436 -24.16 25.65 -14.02
C VAL A 436 -23.64 25.49 -15.45
N SER A 437 -24.40 24.83 -16.31
CA SER A 437 -24.06 24.69 -17.73
C SER A 437 -24.12 26.03 -18.48
N ALA A 438 -25.13 26.86 -18.22
CA ALA A 438 -25.27 28.19 -18.79
C ALA A 438 -24.13 29.13 -18.35
N LEU A 439 -23.79 29.11 -17.04
CA LEU A 439 -22.66 29.85 -16.49
C LEU A 439 -21.33 29.44 -17.14
N ARG A 440 -21.10 28.14 -17.30
CA ARG A 440 -19.91 27.64 -17.99
C ARG A 440 -19.79 28.13 -19.41
N GLN A 441 -20.88 28.10 -20.18
CA GLN A 441 -20.89 28.59 -21.55
C GLN A 441 -20.62 30.10 -21.62
N ALA A 442 -21.17 30.88 -20.70
CA ALA A 442 -20.94 32.31 -20.61
C ALA A 442 -19.46 32.61 -20.28
N ILE A 443 -18.87 31.92 -19.31
CA ILE A 443 -17.46 32.07 -18.93
C ILE A 443 -16.53 31.67 -20.07
N GLN A 444 -16.80 30.58 -20.79
CA GLN A 444 -15.98 30.14 -21.93
C GLN A 444 -16.00 31.14 -23.08
N LYS A 445 -17.13 31.80 -23.32
CA LYS A 445 -17.24 32.85 -24.35
C LYS A 445 -16.42 34.09 -24.04
N GLN A 446 -16.18 34.39 -22.77
CA GLN A 446 -15.49 35.61 -22.33
C GLN A 446 -13.97 35.45 -22.18
N ALA A 447 -13.40 34.31 -22.58
CA ALA A 447 -11.97 34.04 -22.42
C ALA A 447 -11.51 34.23 -20.94
N TRP A 448 -12.24 33.69 -20.03
CA TRP A 448 -12.12 33.82 -18.56
C TRP A 448 -10.68 33.86 -18.03
N HIS A 449 -9.83 32.99 -18.55
CA HIS A 449 -8.44 32.88 -18.10
C HIS A 449 -7.55 34.08 -18.46
N LEU A 450 -8.01 34.92 -19.38
CA LEU A 450 -7.31 36.14 -19.80
C LEU A 450 -7.81 37.40 -19.06
N MET A 451 -8.90 37.28 -18.30
CA MET A 451 -9.44 38.39 -17.51
C MET A 451 -8.66 38.54 -16.20
N ASP A 452 -8.46 39.76 -15.75
CA ASP A 452 -7.99 40.03 -14.39
C ASP A 452 -9.07 39.74 -13.34
N GLU A 453 -8.70 39.81 -12.05
CA GLU A 453 -9.59 39.43 -10.96
C GLU A 453 -10.83 40.34 -10.86
N ASP A 454 -10.64 41.63 -11.02
CA ASP A 454 -11.74 42.60 -10.92
C ASP A 454 -12.71 42.46 -12.09
N ALA A 455 -12.21 42.22 -13.30
CA ALA A 455 -13.02 41.96 -14.47
C ALA A 455 -13.84 40.67 -14.37
N ARG A 456 -13.29 39.61 -13.78
CA ARG A 456 -13.99 38.34 -13.51
C ARG A 456 -15.13 38.53 -12.52
N GLU A 457 -14.86 39.24 -11.43
CA GLU A 457 -15.87 39.51 -10.42
C GLU A 457 -16.99 40.39 -10.95
N CYS A 458 -16.66 41.44 -11.68
CA CYS A 458 -17.64 42.33 -12.32
C CYS A 458 -18.53 41.56 -13.30
N PHE A 459 -17.95 40.73 -14.17
CA PHE A 459 -18.68 39.90 -15.13
C PHE A 459 -19.67 38.96 -14.44
N LEU A 460 -19.24 38.25 -13.40
CA LEU A 460 -20.12 37.31 -12.70
C LEU A 460 -21.23 38.03 -11.94
N ARG A 461 -20.91 39.15 -11.31
CA ARG A 461 -21.91 39.97 -10.61
C ARG A 461 -23.00 40.46 -11.57
N GLU A 462 -22.62 40.99 -12.73
CA GLU A 462 -23.56 41.41 -13.75
C GLU A 462 -24.41 40.26 -14.28
N TRP A 463 -23.77 39.11 -14.54
CA TRP A 463 -24.44 37.93 -15.09
C TRP A 463 -25.43 37.32 -14.10
N LEU A 464 -25.10 37.24 -12.80
CA LEU A 464 -25.94 36.69 -11.75
C LEU A 464 -27.10 37.61 -11.35
N THR A 465 -27.08 38.89 -11.70
CA THR A 465 -28.18 39.81 -11.44
C THR A 465 -29.29 39.72 -12.50
N GLU A 466 -29.14 38.90 -13.53
CA GLU A 466 -30.22 38.65 -14.50
C GLU A 466 -31.36 37.85 -13.83
N PRO A 467 -32.65 38.17 -14.14
CA PRO A 467 -33.81 37.57 -13.46
C PRO A 467 -33.86 36.04 -13.49
N GLU A 468 -33.25 35.45 -14.51
CA GLU A 468 -33.20 33.98 -14.67
C GLU A 468 -32.21 33.28 -13.68
N PHE A 469 -31.37 34.05 -12.99
CA PHE A 469 -30.36 33.55 -12.03
C PHE A 469 -30.59 34.02 -10.59
N GLU A 470 -31.77 34.57 -10.28
CA GLU A 470 -32.13 35.08 -8.97
C GLU A 470 -31.97 33.98 -7.88
N ASP A 471 -32.38 32.76 -8.17
CA ASP A 471 -32.22 31.59 -7.29
C ASP A 471 -30.75 31.22 -7.02
N VAL A 472 -29.87 31.39 -8.00
CA VAL A 472 -28.42 31.18 -7.86
C VAL A 472 -27.80 32.30 -7.02
N TYR A 473 -28.23 33.54 -7.28
CA TYR A 473 -27.77 34.71 -6.53
C TYR A 473 -28.12 34.62 -5.04
N ASP A 474 -29.35 34.22 -4.72
CA ASP A 474 -29.81 34.02 -3.33
C ASP A 474 -29.02 32.95 -2.62
N LEU A 475 -28.77 31.80 -3.27
CA LEU A 475 -27.94 30.73 -2.72
C LEU A 475 -26.50 31.20 -2.44
N LEU A 476 -25.91 32.00 -3.31
CA LEU A 476 -24.55 32.51 -3.13
C LEU A 476 -24.45 33.55 -2.02
N THR A 477 -25.48 34.37 -1.83
CA THR A 477 -25.52 35.37 -0.73
C THR A 477 -25.65 34.72 0.64
N ASP A 478 -26.38 33.61 0.74
CA ASP A 478 -26.54 32.85 1.99
C ASP A 478 -25.23 32.18 2.45
N PHE A 479 -24.36 31.82 1.53
CA PHE A 479 -23.07 31.17 1.83
C PHE A 479 -21.92 32.12 2.17
N ARG A 480 -22.17 33.42 2.34
CA ARG A 480 -21.13 34.42 2.71
C ARG A 480 -19.88 34.37 1.83
N PHE A 481 -20.04 34.11 0.54
CA PHE A 481 -18.92 34.09 -0.39
C PHE A 481 -18.26 35.47 -0.50
N GLY A 482 -16.97 35.55 -0.19
CA GLY A 482 -16.18 36.76 -0.29
C GLY A 482 -15.91 37.24 -1.72
N GLY A 483 -16.29 36.47 -2.75
CA GLY A 483 -16.15 36.86 -4.15
C GLY A 483 -16.73 35.84 -5.13
N TYR A 484 -17.45 36.32 -6.13
CA TYR A 484 -18.02 35.50 -7.19
C TYR A 484 -16.97 34.84 -8.10
N ARG A 485 -15.75 35.33 -8.03
CA ARG A 485 -14.61 34.86 -8.81
C ARG A 485 -14.34 33.35 -8.64
N ILE A 486 -14.37 32.86 -7.40
CA ILE A 486 -14.15 31.44 -7.08
C ILE A 486 -15.20 30.57 -7.77
N LEU A 487 -16.46 30.98 -7.78
CA LEU A 487 -17.52 30.27 -8.49
C LEU A 487 -17.16 30.11 -9.98
N GLY A 488 -16.75 31.19 -10.65
CA GLY A 488 -16.37 31.17 -12.05
C GLY A 488 -15.18 30.26 -12.33
N ASP A 489 -14.19 30.28 -11.48
CA ASP A 489 -12.99 29.46 -11.59
C ASP A 489 -13.29 27.96 -11.45
N ILE A 490 -14.12 27.59 -10.46
CA ILE A 490 -14.54 26.21 -10.24
C ILE A 490 -15.39 25.72 -11.42
N VAL A 491 -16.36 26.52 -11.87
CA VAL A 491 -17.22 26.15 -12.99
C VAL A 491 -16.44 26.01 -14.29
N CYS A 492 -15.42 26.85 -14.51
CA CYS A 492 -14.56 26.79 -15.69
C CYS A 492 -13.71 25.50 -15.72
N ASP A 493 -13.17 25.09 -14.59
CA ASP A 493 -12.25 23.97 -14.47
C ASP A 493 -12.95 22.62 -14.22
N MET A 494 -14.25 22.62 -13.92
CA MET A 494 -15.04 21.40 -13.82
C MET A 494 -15.35 20.80 -15.18
N GLU A 495 -15.18 19.48 -15.35
CA GLU A 495 -15.57 18.79 -16.59
C GLU A 495 -17.09 18.80 -16.83
N ASP A 496 -17.49 18.94 -18.08
CA ASP A 496 -18.90 18.90 -18.48
C ASP A 496 -19.53 17.53 -18.28
N GLU A 497 -20.73 17.49 -17.65
CA GLU A 497 -21.43 16.25 -17.33
C GLU A 497 -22.23 15.65 -18.49
N ASN A 498 -22.48 16.45 -19.54
CA ASN A 498 -23.47 16.13 -20.58
C ASN A 498 -22.93 15.38 -21.80
N THR A 499 -21.76 14.75 -21.75
CA THR A 499 -21.39 13.79 -22.79
C THR A 499 -22.22 12.52 -22.61
N GLY A 500 -23.46 12.57 -23.09
CA GLY A 500 -24.39 11.44 -23.12
C GLY A 500 -23.81 10.27 -23.89
N ARG A 501 -23.65 9.13 -23.22
CA ARG A 501 -23.51 7.83 -23.86
C ARG A 501 -24.75 7.02 -23.53
N GLU A 502 -25.45 6.60 -24.58
CA GLU A 502 -26.60 5.69 -24.48
C GLU A 502 -26.24 4.45 -23.66
N LYS A 503 -27.10 4.16 -22.68
CA LYS A 503 -27.01 2.92 -21.86
C LYS A 503 -27.47 1.73 -22.72
N LYS A 504 -26.53 0.95 -23.27
CA LYS A 504 -26.86 -0.37 -23.81
C LYS A 504 -26.97 -1.38 -22.66
N GLN A 505 -28.09 -2.08 -22.60
CA GLN A 505 -28.33 -3.16 -21.63
C GLN A 505 -27.62 -4.43 -22.09
N LEU A 506 -26.77 -4.99 -21.23
CA LEU A 506 -25.91 -6.14 -21.55
C LEU A 506 -26.25 -7.41 -20.76
N PHE A 507 -27.02 -7.31 -19.69
CA PHE A 507 -27.50 -8.43 -18.92
C PHE A 507 -29.03 -8.38 -18.82
N ARG A 508 -29.64 -9.49 -18.45
CA ARG A 508 -31.09 -9.54 -18.20
C ARG A 508 -31.48 -8.47 -17.18
N GLU A 509 -32.70 -7.99 -17.25
CA GLU A 509 -33.20 -6.85 -16.47
C GLU A 509 -33.04 -6.99 -14.95
N SER A 510 -33.09 -8.23 -14.42
CA SER A 510 -32.81 -8.56 -13.01
C SER A 510 -31.34 -8.30 -12.63
N ASP A 511 -30.41 -8.66 -13.52
CA ASP A 511 -28.98 -8.48 -13.29
C ASP A 511 -28.59 -7.01 -13.45
N SER A 512 -29.29 -6.28 -14.31
CA SER A 512 -29.10 -4.85 -14.53
C SER A 512 -29.48 -3.99 -13.32
N LYS A 513 -30.53 -4.36 -12.57
CA LYS A 513 -30.95 -3.65 -11.34
C LYS A 513 -29.97 -3.89 -10.19
N ALA A 514 -29.52 -5.13 -10.00
CA ALA A 514 -28.50 -5.48 -9.03
C ALA A 514 -27.17 -4.76 -9.36
N PHE A 515 -26.82 -4.69 -10.63
CA PHE A 515 -25.67 -3.96 -11.14
C PHE A 515 -25.76 -2.46 -10.84
N THR A 516 -26.89 -1.83 -11.13
CA THR A 516 -27.07 -0.40 -10.91
C THR A 516 -27.07 -0.06 -9.42
N ALA A 517 -27.72 -0.89 -8.60
CA ALA A 517 -27.72 -0.71 -7.14
C ALA A 517 -26.31 -0.88 -6.54
N MET A 518 -25.55 -1.85 -7.03
CA MET A 518 -24.18 -2.09 -6.61
C MET A 518 -23.25 -0.95 -7.03
N MET A 519 -23.41 -0.43 -8.25
CA MET A 519 -22.63 0.70 -8.77
C MET A 519 -22.92 2.02 -8.05
N SER A 520 -24.13 2.21 -7.56
CA SER A 520 -24.47 3.38 -6.72
C SER A 520 -23.88 3.31 -5.31
N ALA A 521 -23.58 2.10 -4.83
CA ALA A 521 -22.96 1.89 -3.52
C ALA A 521 -21.42 2.05 -3.50
N PHE A 522 -20.78 2.17 -4.67
CA PHE A 522 -19.33 2.07 -4.78
C PHE A 522 -18.63 3.40 -5.07
N ALA A 523 -18.20 4.05 -4.01
CA ALA A 523 -17.46 5.30 -4.08
C ALA A 523 -15.93 5.12 -4.19
N ASP A 524 -15.37 3.92 -4.06
CA ASP A 524 -13.92 3.72 -4.01
C ASP A 524 -13.36 2.70 -5.02
N LYS A 525 -12.04 2.66 -5.11
CA LYS A 525 -11.29 1.82 -6.04
C LYS A 525 -11.40 0.32 -5.72
N SER A 526 -11.49 -0.05 -4.45
CA SER A 526 -11.62 -1.44 -3.99
C SER A 526 -12.94 -2.04 -4.43
N ALA A 527 -13.98 -1.24 -4.38
CA ALA A 527 -15.32 -1.60 -4.79
C ALA A 527 -15.43 -1.76 -6.32
N SER A 528 -14.80 -0.89 -7.10
CA SER A 528 -14.70 -1.04 -8.55
C SER A 528 -13.95 -2.33 -8.94
N GLN A 529 -12.92 -2.71 -8.19
CA GLN A 529 -12.19 -3.96 -8.42
C GLN A 529 -13.05 -5.18 -8.05
N ALA A 530 -13.68 -5.18 -6.88
CA ALA A 530 -14.57 -6.26 -6.45
C ALA A 530 -15.70 -6.50 -7.45
N TYR A 531 -16.22 -5.41 -8.05
CA TYR A 531 -17.22 -5.52 -9.09
C TYR A 531 -16.69 -6.13 -10.39
N ARG A 532 -15.50 -5.73 -10.84
CA ARG A 532 -14.84 -6.34 -11.98
C ARG A 532 -14.64 -7.83 -11.78
N ASP A 533 -14.20 -8.21 -10.58
CA ASP A 533 -13.99 -9.61 -10.20
C ASP A 533 -15.30 -10.40 -10.23
N ALA A 534 -16.40 -9.81 -9.75
CA ALA A 534 -17.74 -10.42 -9.80
C ALA A 534 -18.24 -10.61 -11.24
N VAL A 535 -18.07 -9.61 -12.11
CA VAL A 535 -18.42 -9.72 -13.55
C VAL A 535 -17.59 -10.79 -14.24
N THR A 536 -16.31 -10.85 -13.96
CA THR A 536 -15.38 -11.86 -14.51
C THR A 536 -15.74 -13.26 -14.02
N ALA A 537 -16.07 -13.41 -12.73
CA ALA A 537 -16.52 -14.68 -12.16
C ALA A 537 -17.84 -15.14 -12.80
N LYS A 538 -18.79 -14.23 -13.01
CA LYS A 538 -20.06 -14.54 -13.69
C LYS A 538 -19.85 -14.93 -15.16
N CYS A 539 -18.99 -14.24 -15.87
CA CYS A 539 -18.62 -14.60 -17.24
C CYS A 539 -17.97 -16.00 -17.29
N ARG A 540 -17.10 -16.32 -16.34
CA ARG A 540 -16.48 -17.66 -16.22
C ARG A 540 -17.53 -18.74 -15.97
N GLU A 541 -18.47 -18.53 -15.08
CA GLU A 541 -19.59 -19.45 -14.82
C GLU A 541 -20.40 -19.72 -16.08
N LEU A 542 -20.82 -18.67 -16.78
CA LEU A 542 -21.58 -18.79 -18.03
C LEU A 542 -20.78 -19.48 -19.14
N LEU A 543 -19.49 -19.15 -19.26
CA LEU A 543 -18.60 -19.79 -20.24
C LEU A 543 -18.47 -21.30 -19.99
N THR A 544 -18.30 -21.70 -18.73
CA THR A 544 -18.19 -23.12 -18.36
C THR A 544 -19.52 -23.89 -18.48
N ALA A 545 -20.64 -23.18 -18.43
CA ALA A 545 -21.96 -23.75 -18.72
C ALA A 545 -22.16 -24.03 -20.24
N ILE A 546 -21.59 -23.19 -21.12
CA ILE A 546 -21.65 -23.40 -22.58
C ILE A 546 -20.71 -24.52 -23.00
N VAL A 547 -19.47 -24.51 -22.48
CA VAL A 547 -18.39 -25.43 -22.86
C VAL A 547 -17.55 -25.85 -21.67
N ARG A 548 -16.98 -27.06 -21.71
CA ARG A 548 -16.03 -27.53 -20.68
C ARG A 548 -14.77 -26.66 -20.67
N PRO A 549 -14.09 -26.45 -19.52
CA PRO A 549 -12.93 -25.56 -19.41
C PRO A 549 -11.81 -25.84 -20.43
N ALA A 550 -11.48 -27.10 -20.68
CA ALA A 550 -10.50 -27.47 -21.69
C ALA A 550 -10.90 -27.01 -23.10
N LEU A 551 -12.18 -27.17 -23.43
CA LEU A 551 -12.71 -26.75 -24.73
C LEU A 551 -12.87 -25.22 -24.78
N ALA A 552 -13.21 -24.58 -23.66
CA ALA A 552 -13.27 -23.12 -23.55
C ALA A 552 -11.94 -22.46 -23.93
N VAL A 553 -10.80 -23.01 -23.47
CA VAL A 553 -9.46 -22.54 -23.88
C VAL A 553 -9.34 -22.55 -25.40
N ARG A 554 -9.75 -23.64 -26.07
CA ARG A 554 -9.67 -23.76 -27.53
C ARG A 554 -10.60 -22.81 -28.26
N TYR A 555 -11.85 -22.63 -27.75
CA TYR A 555 -12.80 -21.68 -28.34
C TYR A 555 -12.29 -20.23 -28.25
N VAL A 556 -11.80 -19.83 -27.09
CA VAL A 556 -11.30 -18.46 -26.86
C VAL A 556 -10.05 -18.19 -27.73
N VAL A 557 -9.16 -19.19 -27.87
CA VAL A 557 -8.00 -19.10 -28.77
C VAL A 557 -8.43 -19.01 -30.22
N ALA A 558 -9.40 -19.84 -30.65
CA ALA A 558 -9.92 -19.84 -32.02
C ALA A 558 -10.59 -18.52 -32.40
N LEU A 559 -11.18 -17.82 -31.43
CA LEU A 559 -11.76 -16.48 -31.60
C LEU A 559 -10.70 -15.36 -31.61
N GLY A 560 -9.40 -15.69 -31.45
CA GLY A 560 -8.33 -14.69 -31.36
C GLY A 560 -8.31 -13.88 -30.07
N ARG A 561 -9.04 -14.32 -29.02
CA ARG A 561 -9.23 -13.62 -27.76
C ARG A 561 -8.33 -14.14 -26.64
N ARG A 562 -7.06 -14.39 -26.95
CA ARG A 562 -6.05 -14.87 -25.97
C ARG A 562 -5.93 -13.97 -24.74
N ASP A 563 -6.20 -12.69 -24.88
CA ASP A 563 -6.24 -11.70 -23.80
C ASP A 563 -7.17 -12.11 -22.66
N LEU A 564 -8.29 -12.76 -22.96
CA LEU A 564 -9.29 -13.19 -21.99
C LEU A 564 -8.96 -14.52 -21.31
N LEU A 565 -8.08 -15.34 -21.85
CA LEU A 565 -7.71 -16.61 -21.21
C LEU A 565 -7.16 -16.43 -19.80
N TRP A 566 -6.29 -15.45 -19.63
CA TRP A 566 -5.65 -15.13 -18.36
C TRP A 566 -6.57 -14.38 -17.38
N GLU A 567 -7.64 -13.82 -17.87
CA GLU A 567 -8.66 -13.17 -17.03
C GLU A 567 -9.75 -14.16 -16.61
N LEU A 568 -10.17 -15.03 -17.54
CA LEU A 568 -11.30 -15.94 -17.32
C LEU A 568 -10.89 -17.29 -16.74
N LEU A 569 -9.74 -17.85 -17.16
CA LEU A 569 -9.35 -19.23 -16.84
C LEU A 569 -7.92 -19.37 -16.25
N PRO A 570 -7.42 -18.40 -15.46
CA PRO A 570 -6.03 -18.44 -14.97
C PRO A 570 -5.73 -19.68 -14.13
N GLU A 571 -6.62 -20.02 -13.20
CA GLU A 571 -6.45 -21.17 -12.30
C GLU A 571 -6.48 -22.50 -13.06
N TYR A 572 -7.37 -22.60 -14.05
CA TYR A 572 -7.44 -23.79 -14.89
C TYR A 572 -6.14 -24.00 -15.69
N ILE A 573 -5.62 -22.91 -16.28
CA ILE A 573 -4.36 -22.96 -17.04
C ILE A 573 -3.21 -23.33 -16.12
N GLU A 574 -3.09 -22.65 -14.96
CA GLU A 574 -2.00 -22.87 -14.01
C GLU A 574 -1.97 -24.30 -13.46
N LYS A 575 -3.14 -24.85 -13.12
CA LYS A 575 -3.28 -26.21 -12.60
C LYS A 575 -2.92 -27.28 -13.64
N ASN A 576 -3.22 -27.03 -14.90
CA ASN A 576 -3.15 -28.04 -15.96
C ASN A 576 -1.93 -27.90 -16.88
N VAL A 577 -1.05 -26.93 -16.63
CA VAL A 577 0.21 -26.81 -17.38
C VAL A 577 1.04 -28.07 -17.15
N LEU A 578 1.31 -28.79 -18.23
CA LEU A 578 2.13 -29.98 -18.22
C LEU A 578 3.63 -29.61 -18.18
N GLU A 579 4.41 -30.45 -17.52
CA GLU A 579 5.87 -30.35 -17.56
C GLU A 579 6.34 -30.79 -18.96
N VAL A 580 7.14 -29.92 -19.57
CA VAL A 580 7.84 -30.30 -20.80
C VAL A 580 9.02 -31.16 -20.38
N ARG A 581 9.00 -32.44 -20.74
CA ARG A 581 10.18 -33.29 -20.62
C ARG A 581 11.06 -32.96 -21.82
N ASP A 582 12.30 -32.58 -21.59
CA ASP A 582 13.31 -32.50 -22.62
C ASP A 582 13.59 -33.96 -23.05
N ASP A 583 13.05 -34.38 -24.21
CA ASP A 583 13.35 -35.63 -24.84
C ASP A 583 14.72 -35.55 -25.52
#